data_f5589b36593dfabee8f275678edee7c8
#
_entry.id   f5589b36593dfabee8f275678edee7c8
#
_cell.length_a   1.000
_cell.length_b   1.000
_cell.length_c   1.000
_cell.angle_alpha   90.00
_cell.angle_beta   90.00
_cell.angle_gamma   90.00
#
_symmetry.space_group_name_H-M   'P 1'
#
loop_
_entity.id
_entity.type
_entity.pdbx_description
1 polymer ?
#
loop_
_entity_poly.entity_id
_entity_poly.type
_entity_poly.pdbx_seq_one_letter_code
_entity_poly.pdbx_strand_id
1 'polypeptide(L)'
;MAESMKGLHRSHRCPEVSSANIGEKVTVMGWVQKRRNLGSLIFIDLRDRSGLLQIVFDEESVGAEGFAKAGTLRSEYVVAVEGTVQKRSAAVNENLKTGDIEVIATSLRILSESQTPPFAIEENSQTKEDIRLKYRYLDLRRPDIQKNLMLKSRVLGLMRQFMANEGFLEIETPILCKSTPEGARDYLVPSRVHPGNFYALPQSPQLFKQLLMASGYDRYFQIARCFRDEDLRADRQPEFTQADMELSFVDIDDVIDVNERLLKFVFKEAIGVDVQIPLQRMPWQEAMDRFGSDKPDTRFGMELVDVSETVKGCGFGVFTGCLLYTSPSPRDRG
;
A
#
# COMPACT_ATOMS: atom_id res chain seq x y z
N MET A 1 -15.80 14.31 28.04
CA MET A 1 -15.19 15.52 27.37
C MET A 1 -13.75 15.23 27.03
N ALA A 2 -13.29 15.66 25.86
CA ALA A 2 -11.90 15.51 25.44
C ALA A 2 -10.95 16.27 26.37
N GLU A 3 -9.87 15.63 26.80
CA GLU A 3 -8.85 16.20 27.66
C GLU A 3 -7.69 16.76 26.80
N SER A 4 -7.01 17.78 27.33
CA SER A 4 -5.93 18.45 26.61
C SER A 4 -4.66 17.59 26.57
N MET A 5 -3.97 17.60 25.43
CA MET A 5 -2.61 17.07 25.29
C MET A 5 -1.51 17.99 25.86
N LYS A 6 -1.87 19.17 26.37
CA LYS A 6 -0.88 20.13 26.87
C LYS A 6 0.03 19.50 27.94
N GLY A 7 1.32 19.59 27.72
CA GLY A 7 2.36 19.04 28.60
C GLY A 7 2.63 17.54 28.42
N LEU A 8 1.98 16.86 27.47
CA LEU A 8 2.26 15.46 27.14
C LEU A 8 3.01 15.34 25.80
N HIS A 9 4.02 14.51 25.81
CA HIS A 9 4.77 14.10 24.61
C HIS A 9 4.87 12.58 24.59
N ARG A 10 4.49 11.97 23.48
CA ARG A 10 4.63 10.53 23.32
C ARG A 10 6.13 10.17 23.30
N SER A 11 6.56 9.32 24.25
CA SER A 11 7.93 8.85 24.31
C SER A 11 8.21 7.70 23.34
N HIS A 12 7.27 6.76 23.20
CA HIS A 12 7.39 5.55 22.40
C HIS A 12 6.10 5.27 21.64
N ARG A 13 6.22 4.65 20.47
CA ARG A 13 5.11 3.94 19.83
C ARG A 13 4.91 2.58 20.50
N CYS A 14 3.73 2.00 20.33
CA CYS A 14 3.39 0.76 21.02
C CYS A 14 4.45 -0.34 20.90
N PRO A 15 4.91 -0.78 19.71
CA PRO A 15 5.92 -1.81 19.61
C PRO A 15 7.39 -1.33 19.78
N GLU A 16 7.63 -0.05 20.03
CA GLU A 16 8.96 0.45 20.40
C GLU A 16 9.25 0.18 21.87
N VAL A 17 8.19 -0.03 22.67
CA VAL A 17 8.32 -0.48 24.05
C VAL A 17 8.65 -1.98 24.06
N SER A 18 9.70 -2.35 24.77
CA SER A 18 10.22 -3.71 24.81
C SER A 18 10.69 -4.11 26.23
N SER A 19 11.12 -5.34 26.42
CA SER A 19 11.72 -5.79 27.67
C SER A 19 12.96 -4.97 28.12
N ALA A 20 13.63 -4.29 27.19
CA ALA A 20 14.72 -3.37 27.52
C ALA A 20 14.26 -2.13 28.33
N ASN A 21 12.99 -1.78 28.25
CA ASN A 21 12.40 -0.63 28.93
C ASN A 21 11.77 -1.00 30.28
N ILE A 22 11.92 -2.23 30.77
CA ILE A 22 11.34 -2.63 32.07
C ILE A 22 11.88 -1.73 33.20
N GLY A 23 10.95 -1.16 33.98
CA GLY A 23 11.23 -0.19 35.03
C GLY A 23 11.20 1.29 34.58
N GLU A 24 11.18 1.55 33.28
CA GLU A 24 11.12 2.90 32.74
C GLU A 24 9.68 3.44 32.71
N LYS A 25 9.55 4.76 32.88
CA LYS A 25 8.31 5.48 32.64
C LYS A 25 8.18 5.83 31.19
N VAL A 26 7.04 5.47 30.59
CA VAL A 26 6.71 5.74 29.20
C VAL A 26 5.39 6.50 29.06
N THR A 27 5.32 7.31 28.01
CA THR A 27 4.06 7.95 27.58
C THR A 27 3.70 7.37 26.22
N VAL A 28 2.59 6.64 26.16
CA VAL A 28 2.10 6.02 24.93
C VAL A 28 0.72 6.58 24.59
N MET A 29 0.44 6.68 23.27
CA MET A 29 -0.79 7.27 22.76
C MET A 29 -1.31 6.46 21.58
N GLY A 30 -2.62 6.26 21.55
CA GLY A 30 -3.24 5.47 20.49
C GLY A 30 -4.74 5.32 20.67
N TRP A 31 -5.27 4.34 19.96
CA TRP A 31 -6.68 3.97 20.00
C TRP A 31 -6.89 2.73 20.86
N VAL A 32 -7.92 2.73 21.70
CA VAL A 32 -8.33 1.54 22.45
C VAL A 32 -8.94 0.54 21.48
N GLN A 33 -8.25 -0.56 21.22
CA GLN A 33 -8.79 -1.64 20.37
C GLN A 33 -9.76 -2.50 21.15
N LYS A 34 -9.36 -2.95 22.34
CA LYS A 34 -10.16 -3.82 23.20
C LYS A 34 -9.97 -3.44 24.65
N ARG A 35 -11.05 -3.52 25.44
CA ARG A 35 -11.01 -3.37 26.89
C ARG A 35 -11.54 -4.66 27.54
N ARG A 36 -10.86 -5.09 28.60
CA ARG A 36 -11.28 -6.20 29.47
C ARG A 36 -11.29 -5.70 30.90
N ASN A 37 -12.40 -5.89 31.62
CA ASN A 37 -12.54 -5.55 33.01
C ASN A 37 -12.65 -6.85 33.83
N LEU A 38 -11.71 -7.09 34.74
CA LEU A 38 -11.64 -8.26 35.60
C LEU A 38 -11.88 -7.90 37.08
N GLY A 39 -12.61 -6.83 37.34
CA GLY A 39 -12.93 -6.33 38.69
C GLY A 39 -11.86 -5.38 39.22
N SER A 40 -10.81 -5.88 39.86
CA SER A 40 -9.69 -5.07 40.37
C SER A 40 -8.70 -4.59 39.34
N LEU A 41 -8.74 -5.14 38.13
CA LEU A 41 -7.83 -4.81 37.02
C LEU A 41 -8.63 -4.51 35.75
N ILE A 42 -8.23 -3.46 35.04
CA ILE A 42 -8.74 -3.15 33.71
C ILE A 42 -7.58 -3.23 32.74
N PHE A 43 -7.75 -4.01 31.68
CA PHE A 43 -6.78 -4.15 30.60
C PHE A 43 -7.31 -3.45 29.35
N ILE A 44 -6.45 -2.71 28.68
CA ILE A 44 -6.70 -2.26 27.31
C ILE A 44 -5.59 -2.73 26.39
N ASP A 45 -5.98 -3.10 25.18
CA ASP A 45 -5.06 -3.27 24.06
C ASP A 45 -5.01 -1.91 23.34
N LEU A 46 -3.94 -1.17 23.55
CA LEU A 46 -3.70 0.12 22.92
C LEU A 46 -3.07 -0.10 21.54
N ARG A 47 -3.66 0.47 20.51
CA ARG A 47 -3.21 0.36 19.12
C ARG A 47 -2.70 1.68 18.61
N ASP A 48 -1.56 1.67 17.96
CA ASP A 48 -1.12 2.72 17.04
C ASP A 48 -0.79 2.13 15.65
N ARG A 49 -0.26 2.94 14.74
CA ARG A 49 0.07 2.49 13.38
C ARG A 49 1.14 1.39 13.33
N SER A 50 1.89 1.20 14.40
CA SER A 50 3.01 0.26 14.46
C SER A 50 2.65 -1.07 15.11
N GLY A 51 1.54 -1.13 15.87
CA GLY A 51 1.05 -2.35 16.49
C GLY A 51 0.28 -2.13 17.78
N LEU A 52 0.33 -3.13 18.66
CA LEU A 52 -0.43 -3.22 19.90
C LEU A 52 0.49 -3.22 21.11
N LEU A 53 0.00 -2.66 22.22
CA LEU A 53 0.62 -2.71 23.54
C LEU A 53 -0.45 -2.90 24.60
N GLN A 54 -0.26 -3.83 25.53
CA GLN A 54 -1.17 -4.02 26.66
C GLN A 54 -0.90 -2.98 27.74
N ILE A 55 -1.96 -2.30 28.17
CA ILE A 55 -1.94 -1.37 29.30
C ILE A 55 -2.81 -1.97 30.41
N VAL A 56 -2.33 -1.90 31.63
CA VAL A 56 -3.03 -2.36 32.83
C VAL A 56 -3.34 -1.16 33.73
N PHE A 57 -4.55 -1.10 34.19
CA PHE A 57 -4.99 -0.13 35.22
C PHE A 57 -5.38 -0.89 36.47
N ASP A 58 -4.82 -0.52 37.57
CA ASP A 58 -5.24 -0.87 38.92
C ASP A 58 -5.44 0.40 39.75
N GLU A 59 -6.27 0.33 40.80
CA GLU A 59 -6.63 1.49 41.60
C GLU A 59 -5.44 2.04 42.41
N GLU A 60 -4.47 1.17 42.77
CA GLU A 60 -3.31 1.57 43.56
C GLU A 60 -2.38 2.48 42.73
N SER A 61 -2.15 2.14 41.45
CA SER A 61 -1.21 2.84 40.57
C SER A 61 -1.81 4.11 39.94
N VAL A 62 -3.10 4.07 39.51
CA VAL A 62 -3.72 5.18 38.75
C VAL A 62 -4.68 6.01 39.61
N GLY A 63 -4.96 5.59 40.85
CA GLY A 63 -5.93 6.19 41.76
C GLY A 63 -7.40 5.84 41.41
N ALA A 64 -8.29 6.00 42.37
CA ALA A 64 -9.72 5.65 42.24
C ALA A 64 -10.39 6.38 41.06
N GLU A 65 -10.11 7.67 40.86
CA GLU A 65 -10.65 8.46 39.75
C GLU A 65 -10.12 7.96 38.38
N GLY A 66 -8.85 7.71 38.28
CA GLY A 66 -8.21 7.16 37.05
C GLY A 66 -8.73 5.75 36.71
N PHE A 67 -8.93 4.91 37.73
CA PHE A 67 -9.48 3.57 37.56
C PHE A 67 -10.97 3.63 37.11
N ALA A 68 -11.77 4.47 37.71
CA ALA A 68 -13.16 4.70 37.30
C ALA A 68 -13.21 5.22 35.84
N LYS A 69 -12.31 6.16 35.47
CA LYS A 69 -12.16 6.68 34.11
C LYS A 69 -11.78 5.54 33.13
N ALA A 70 -10.83 4.68 33.47
CA ALA A 70 -10.46 3.52 32.66
C ALA A 70 -11.66 2.57 32.44
N GLY A 71 -12.56 2.46 33.42
CA GLY A 71 -13.81 1.75 33.33
C GLY A 71 -14.79 2.28 32.27
N THR A 72 -14.68 3.54 31.88
CA THR A 72 -15.53 4.15 30.84
C THR A 72 -15.01 3.98 29.41
N LEU A 73 -13.76 3.56 29.23
CA LEU A 73 -13.14 3.42 27.92
C LEU A 73 -13.94 2.48 27.01
N ARG A 74 -14.05 2.86 25.75
CA ARG A 74 -14.68 2.05 24.70
C ARG A 74 -13.75 1.91 23.49
N SER A 75 -14.09 0.97 22.62
CA SER A 75 -13.35 0.77 21.38
C SER A 75 -13.22 2.07 20.59
N GLU A 76 -12.03 2.31 20.04
CA GLU A 76 -11.63 3.45 19.23
C GLU A 76 -11.57 4.80 19.99
N TYR A 77 -11.72 4.83 21.31
CA TYR A 77 -11.36 6.01 22.08
C TYR A 77 -9.86 6.30 21.87
N VAL A 78 -9.51 7.57 21.73
CA VAL A 78 -8.12 8.02 21.66
C VAL A 78 -7.66 8.38 23.05
N VAL A 79 -6.58 7.77 23.49
CA VAL A 79 -6.06 7.94 24.84
C VAL A 79 -4.57 8.24 24.85
N ALA A 80 -4.13 8.97 25.88
CA ALA A 80 -2.75 9.06 26.30
C ALA A 80 -2.61 8.43 27.67
N VAL A 81 -1.61 7.56 27.82
CA VAL A 81 -1.32 6.83 29.05
C VAL A 81 0.13 7.07 29.43
N GLU A 82 0.37 7.48 30.65
CA GLU A 82 1.68 7.45 31.28
C GLU A 82 1.72 6.25 32.22
N GLY A 83 2.82 5.53 32.23
CA GLY A 83 2.92 4.34 33.08
C GLY A 83 4.34 3.76 33.10
N THR A 84 4.53 2.74 33.90
CA THR A 84 5.81 2.03 34.06
C THR A 84 5.75 0.70 33.31
N VAL A 85 6.77 0.41 32.52
CA VAL A 85 6.90 -0.85 31.79
C VAL A 85 7.24 -1.96 32.79
N GLN A 86 6.51 -3.05 32.71
CA GLN A 86 6.77 -4.26 33.51
C GLN A 86 6.75 -5.51 32.63
N LYS A 87 7.34 -6.60 33.15
CA LYS A 87 7.14 -7.91 32.58
C LYS A 87 5.68 -8.31 32.73
N ARG A 88 5.10 -8.89 31.71
CA ARG A 88 3.72 -9.34 31.72
C ARG A 88 3.45 -10.28 32.89
N SER A 89 2.40 -10.05 33.64
CA SER A 89 2.00 -10.84 34.80
C SER A 89 1.42 -12.23 34.41
N ALA A 90 0.82 -12.30 33.21
CA ALA A 90 0.28 -13.52 32.63
C ALA A 90 1.29 -14.18 31.66
N ALA A 91 0.91 -15.31 31.06
CA ALA A 91 1.72 -15.96 30.01
C ALA A 91 2.03 -15.02 28.84
N VAL A 92 3.21 -15.16 28.25
CA VAL A 92 3.65 -14.42 27.07
C VAL A 92 2.66 -14.62 25.93
N ASN A 93 2.27 -13.54 25.28
CA ASN A 93 1.42 -13.62 24.09
C ASN A 93 2.29 -13.57 22.82
N GLU A 94 2.59 -14.74 22.28
CA GLU A 94 3.46 -14.89 21.11
C GLU A 94 2.92 -14.20 19.82
N ASN A 95 1.62 -13.85 19.78
CA ASN A 95 1.01 -13.16 18.66
C ASN A 95 1.28 -11.64 18.66
N LEU A 96 1.88 -11.10 19.72
CA LEU A 96 2.21 -9.68 19.84
C LEU A 96 3.72 -9.50 20.02
N LYS A 97 4.28 -8.52 19.32
CA LYS A 97 5.69 -8.12 19.51
C LYS A 97 6.00 -7.67 20.94
N THR A 98 5.00 -7.14 21.63
CA THR A 98 5.07 -6.65 23.02
C THR A 98 4.43 -7.65 23.98
N GLY A 99 4.31 -8.92 23.60
CA GLY A 99 3.55 -9.91 24.35
C GLY A 99 4.20 -10.39 25.64
N ASP A 100 5.46 -10.05 25.87
CA ASP A 100 6.26 -10.34 27.07
C ASP A 100 6.19 -9.21 28.12
N ILE A 101 5.66 -8.06 27.75
CA ILE A 101 5.59 -6.87 28.59
C ILE A 101 4.16 -6.29 28.67
N GLU A 102 3.95 -5.44 29.65
CA GLU A 102 2.77 -4.61 29.83
C GLU A 102 3.16 -3.27 30.47
N VAL A 103 2.32 -2.25 30.32
CA VAL A 103 2.51 -0.96 30.98
C VAL A 103 1.48 -0.81 32.09
N ILE A 104 1.97 -0.65 33.32
CA ILE A 104 1.10 -0.30 34.45
C ILE A 104 0.86 1.21 34.43
N ALA A 105 -0.38 1.60 34.20
CA ALA A 105 -0.77 2.98 34.04
C ALA A 105 -0.70 3.76 35.37
N THR A 106 -0.09 4.94 35.33
CA THR A 106 -0.08 5.90 36.45
C THR A 106 -0.92 7.12 36.13
N SER A 107 -1.24 7.37 34.86
CA SER A 107 -2.10 8.47 34.42
C SER A 107 -2.82 8.08 33.14
N LEU A 108 -4.07 8.56 33.00
CA LEU A 108 -4.91 8.37 31.83
C LEU A 108 -5.54 9.70 31.42
N ARG A 109 -5.41 10.08 30.15
CA ARG A 109 -6.22 11.13 29.53
C ARG A 109 -7.01 10.59 28.34
N ILE A 110 -8.29 10.92 28.28
CA ILE A 110 -9.15 10.63 27.14
C ILE A 110 -9.09 11.82 26.20
N LEU A 111 -8.31 11.67 25.12
CA LEU A 111 -8.08 12.75 24.14
C LEU A 111 -9.27 12.93 23.21
N SER A 112 -9.97 11.83 22.89
CA SER A 112 -11.20 11.88 22.11
C SER A 112 -12.04 10.63 22.38
N GLU A 113 -13.31 10.85 22.55
CA GLU A 113 -14.30 9.77 22.60
C GLU A 113 -14.70 9.37 21.17
N SER A 114 -15.18 8.15 20.99
CA SER A 114 -15.67 7.63 19.72
C SER A 114 -17.07 7.04 19.90
N GLN A 115 -17.90 7.19 18.89
CA GLN A 115 -19.09 6.36 18.74
C GLN A 115 -18.67 4.92 18.43
N THR A 116 -19.57 3.96 18.68
CA THR A 116 -19.32 2.56 18.33
C THR A 116 -19.05 2.45 16.81
N PRO A 117 -17.90 1.91 16.40
CA PRO A 117 -17.60 1.72 14.98
C PRO A 117 -18.62 0.82 14.29
N PRO A 118 -18.95 1.06 13.01
CA PRO A 118 -19.89 0.24 12.25
C PRO A 118 -19.37 -1.18 11.96
N PHE A 119 -18.08 -1.43 12.16
CA PHE A 119 -17.43 -2.74 12.05
C PHE A 119 -16.18 -2.81 12.93
N ALA A 120 -15.77 -4.02 13.26
CA ALA A 120 -14.54 -4.26 14.01
C ALA A 120 -13.31 -3.93 13.18
N ILE A 121 -12.30 -3.25 13.79
CA ILE A 121 -11.03 -2.93 13.16
C ILE A 121 -10.05 -4.08 13.43
N GLU A 122 -10.12 -5.10 12.59
CA GLU A 122 -9.35 -6.33 12.69
C GLU A 122 -8.93 -6.83 11.30
N GLU A 123 -7.93 -7.68 11.27
CA GLU A 123 -7.49 -8.32 10.03
C GLU A 123 -8.58 -9.24 9.46
N ASN A 124 -8.61 -9.38 8.14
CA ASN A 124 -9.50 -10.30 7.42
C ASN A 124 -11.00 -10.09 7.73
N SER A 125 -11.41 -8.84 8.02
CA SER A 125 -12.81 -8.48 8.27
C SER A 125 -13.73 -8.93 7.14
N GLN A 126 -14.85 -9.58 7.48
CA GLN A 126 -15.91 -10.00 6.56
C GLN A 126 -16.91 -8.88 6.24
N THR A 127 -16.62 -7.67 6.68
CA THR A 127 -17.49 -6.50 6.42
C THR A 127 -17.55 -6.23 4.92
N LYS A 128 -18.76 -6.02 4.41
CA LYS A 128 -19.01 -5.71 2.98
C LYS A 128 -18.26 -4.46 2.54
N GLU A 129 -17.84 -4.44 1.30
CA GLU A 129 -17.00 -3.40 0.72
C GLU A 129 -17.67 -2.03 0.73
N ASP A 130 -18.97 -1.95 0.47
CA ASP A 130 -19.75 -0.70 0.49
C ASP A 130 -19.66 0.01 1.85
N ILE A 131 -19.76 -0.74 2.96
CA ILE A 131 -19.63 -0.21 4.31
C ILE A 131 -18.18 0.22 4.58
N ARG A 132 -17.20 -0.58 4.16
CA ARG A 132 -15.78 -0.27 4.30
C ARG A 132 -15.38 0.99 3.52
N LEU A 133 -15.91 1.17 2.31
CA LEU A 133 -15.69 2.37 1.49
C LEU A 133 -16.37 3.60 2.09
N LYS A 134 -17.59 3.46 2.63
CA LYS A 134 -18.29 4.55 3.31
C LYS A 134 -17.53 5.07 4.53
N TYR A 135 -16.91 4.16 5.28
CA TYR A 135 -16.10 4.49 6.47
C TYR A 135 -14.62 4.21 6.24
N ARG A 136 -14.12 4.63 5.08
CA ARG A 136 -12.76 4.32 4.63
C ARG A 136 -11.67 4.68 5.63
N TYR A 137 -11.82 5.77 6.38
CA TYR A 137 -10.88 6.18 7.43
C TYR A 137 -10.78 5.18 8.60
N LEU A 138 -11.83 4.40 8.87
CA LEU A 138 -11.80 3.29 9.84
C LEU A 138 -11.20 2.04 9.21
N ASP A 139 -11.57 1.73 7.96
CA ASP A 139 -11.02 0.60 7.21
C ASP A 139 -9.48 0.71 7.07
N LEU A 140 -8.97 1.93 6.89
CA LEU A 140 -7.53 2.21 6.84
C LEU A 140 -6.79 2.00 8.18
N ARG A 141 -7.49 1.82 9.30
CA ARG A 141 -6.89 1.43 10.58
C ARG A 141 -6.65 -0.07 10.70
N ARG A 142 -7.26 -0.88 9.83
CA ARG A 142 -7.07 -2.33 9.83
C ARG A 142 -5.61 -2.65 9.47
N PRO A 143 -4.97 -3.59 10.20
CA PRO A 143 -3.55 -3.89 10.00
C PRO A 143 -3.22 -4.34 8.57
N ASP A 144 -4.07 -5.16 7.95
CA ASP A 144 -3.91 -5.66 6.58
C ASP A 144 -3.95 -4.54 5.53
N ILE A 145 -4.86 -3.55 5.69
CA ILE A 145 -4.96 -2.40 4.78
C ILE A 145 -3.84 -1.39 5.04
N GLN A 146 -3.56 -1.11 6.31
CA GLN A 146 -2.50 -0.19 6.71
C GLN A 146 -1.13 -0.65 6.23
N LYS A 147 -0.85 -1.96 6.31
CA LYS A 147 0.36 -2.61 5.81
C LYS A 147 0.60 -2.31 4.33
N ASN A 148 -0.46 -2.33 3.50
CA ASN A 148 -0.35 -2.02 2.07
C ASN A 148 0.09 -0.57 1.82
N LEU A 149 -0.48 0.40 2.56
CA LEU A 149 -0.08 1.81 2.44
C LEU A 149 1.37 2.04 2.93
N MET A 150 1.76 1.37 4.02
CA MET A 150 3.13 1.44 4.52
C MET A 150 4.12 0.83 3.52
N LEU A 151 3.78 -0.32 2.91
CA LEU A 151 4.58 -0.94 1.85
C LEU A 151 4.71 0.00 0.65
N LYS A 152 3.61 0.58 0.16
CA LYS A 152 3.65 1.56 -0.93
C LYS A 152 4.59 2.72 -0.60
N SER A 153 4.50 3.29 0.59
CA SER A 153 5.38 4.39 1.03
C SER A 153 6.86 3.97 1.03
N ARG A 154 7.16 2.76 1.52
CA ARG A 154 8.51 2.20 1.52
C ARG A 154 9.04 2.00 0.11
N VAL A 155 8.24 1.39 -0.78
CA VAL A 155 8.61 1.16 -2.19
C VAL A 155 8.96 2.48 -2.88
N LEU A 156 8.13 3.53 -2.72
CA LEU A 156 8.41 4.84 -3.31
C LEU A 156 9.70 5.47 -2.77
N GLY A 157 9.98 5.31 -1.47
CA GLY A 157 11.25 5.77 -0.87
C GLY A 157 12.46 5.04 -1.45
N LEU A 158 12.37 3.71 -1.60
CA LEU A 158 13.43 2.88 -2.19
C LEU A 158 13.67 3.21 -3.66
N MET A 159 12.61 3.43 -4.44
CA MET A 159 12.74 3.88 -5.83
C MET A 159 13.50 5.19 -5.92
N ARG A 160 13.16 6.20 -5.11
CA ARG A 160 13.88 7.48 -5.06
C ARG A 160 15.35 7.30 -4.69
N GLN A 161 15.61 6.47 -3.68
CA GLN A 161 16.98 6.19 -3.26
C GLN A 161 17.81 5.56 -4.41
N PHE A 162 17.27 4.55 -5.08
CA PHE A 162 17.93 3.89 -6.20
C PHE A 162 18.17 4.88 -7.33
N MET A 163 17.14 5.60 -7.76
CA MET A 163 17.24 6.53 -8.88
C MET A 163 18.24 7.66 -8.63
N ALA A 164 18.26 8.20 -7.39
CA ALA A 164 19.25 9.21 -7.01
C ALA A 164 20.69 8.66 -7.05
N ASN A 165 20.90 7.42 -6.59
CA ASN A 165 22.21 6.75 -6.65
C ASN A 165 22.69 6.48 -8.08
N GLU A 166 21.76 6.27 -9.03
CA GLU A 166 22.03 6.11 -10.46
C GLU A 166 22.19 7.45 -11.19
N GLY A 167 22.16 8.58 -10.47
CA GLY A 167 22.36 9.91 -11.03
C GLY A 167 21.15 10.50 -11.76
N PHE A 168 19.94 9.98 -11.50
CA PHE A 168 18.72 10.58 -12.00
C PHE A 168 18.30 11.78 -11.18
N LEU A 169 17.73 12.78 -11.86
CA LEU A 169 17.14 13.95 -11.25
C LEU A 169 15.60 13.75 -11.17
N GLU A 170 15.04 13.85 -9.97
CA GLU A 170 13.59 13.86 -9.80
C GLU A 170 13.06 15.26 -10.14
N ILE A 171 12.27 15.37 -11.21
CA ILE A 171 11.71 16.63 -11.68
C ILE A 171 10.21 16.50 -11.79
N GLU A 172 9.47 17.34 -11.04
CA GLU A 172 8.03 17.43 -11.14
C GLU A 172 7.64 18.19 -12.42
N THR A 173 6.66 17.64 -13.14
CA THR A 173 6.09 18.23 -14.35
C THR A 173 4.67 18.72 -14.10
N PRO A 174 4.17 19.71 -14.86
CA PRO A 174 2.81 20.20 -14.72
C PRO A 174 1.75 19.11 -14.90
N ILE A 175 0.71 19.14 -14.05
CA ILE A 175 -0.48 18.30 -14.19
C ILE A 175 -1.55 18.97 -15.07
N LEU A 176 -1.72 20.29 -14.96
CA LEU A 176 -2.60 21.05 -15.87
C LEU A 176 -1.83 21.36 -17.16
N CYS A 177 -2.06 20.59 -18.19
CA CYS A 177 -1.37 20.73 -19.47
C CYS A 177 -2.33 20.83 -20.64
N LYS A 178 -1.79 20.88 -21.84
CA LYS A 178 -2.57 20.79 -23.08
C LYS A 178 -2.81 19.31 -23.40
N SER A 179 -3.96 19.03 -23.99
CA SER A 179 -4.26 17.67 -24.49
C SER A 179 -3.18 17.17 -25.45
N THR A 180 -2.75 15.93 -25.26
CA THR A 180 -1.75 15.26 -26.08
C THR A 180 -2.32 13.91 -26.57
N PRO A 181 -2.08 13.54 -27.84
CA PRO A 181 -2.59 12.28 -28.39
C PRO A 181 -1.70 11.11 -27.98
N GLU A 182 -1.90 10.57 -26.76
CA GLU A 182 -1.11 9.43 -26.24
C GLU A 182 -1.87 8.07 -26.27
N GLY A 183 -3.00 8.01 -26.96
CA GLY A 183 -3.75 6.77 -27.18
C GLY A 183 -4.97 6.55 -26.27
N ALA A 184 -5.04 7.11 -25.06
CA ALA A 184 -6.22 7.15 -24.21
C ALA A 184 -7.01 8.44 -24.41
N ARG A 185 -8.19 8.55 -23.79
CA ARG A 185 -8.92 9.82 -23.70
C ARG A 185 -8.39 10.61 -22.51
N ASP A 186 -8.34 11.93 -22.68
CA ASP A 186 -7.91 12.85 -21.64
C ASP A 186 -9.10 13.27 -20.77
N TYR A 187 -8.86 13.40 -19.46
CA TYR A 187 -9.76 14.15 -18.58
C TYR A 187 -9.57 15.65 -18.81
N LEU A 188 -10.66 16.37 -19.10
CA LEU A 188 -10.63 17.80 -19.36
C LEU A 188 -11.05 18.59 -18.14
N VAL A 189 -10.33 19.67 -17.85
CA VAL A 189 -10.62 20.62 -16.78
C VAL A 189 -10.97 21.96 -17.40
N PRO A 190 -12.21 22.46 -17.29
CA PRO A 190 -12.60 23.75 -17.88
C PRO A 190 -11.88 24.91 -17.22
N SER A 191 -11.41 25.87 -18.03
CA SER A 191 -10.78 27.10 -17.55
C SER A 191 -11.84 28.17 -17.22
N ARG A 192 -11.83 28.65 -15.97
CA ARG A 192 -12.67 29.80 -15.59
C ARG A 192 -12.17 31.12 -16.15
N VAL A 193 -10.86 31.22 -16.33
CA VAL A 193 -10.21 32.46 -16.80
C VAL A 193 -10.36 32.64 -18.31
N HIS A 194 -10.40 31.54 -19.05
CA HIS A 194 -10.54 31.53 -20.52
C HIS A 194 -11.78 30.71 -20.91
N PRO A 195 -12.97 31.30 -20.96
CA PRO A 195 -14.19 30.58 -21.32
C PRO A 195 -14.07 29.87 -22.67
N GLY A 196 -14.54 28.60 -22.72
CA GLY A 196 -14.44 27.74 -23.90
C GLY A 196 -13.10 27.04 -24.08
N ASN A 197 -12.12 27.30 -23.21
CA ASN A 197 -10.85 26.59 -23.20
C ASN A 197 -10.77 25.58 -22.03
N PHE A 198 -9.95 24.53 -22.22
CA PHE A 198 -9.78 23.44 -21.27
C PHE A 198 -8.30 23.15 -21.05
N TYR A 199 -7.96 22.76 -19.84
CA TYR A 199 -6.75 21.99 -19.54
C TYR A 199 -7.05 20.51 -19.70
N ALA A 200 -6.02 19.72 -19.95
CA ALA A 200 -6.09 18.27 -19.87
C ALA A 200 -5.24 17.77 -18.71
N LEU A 201 -5.68 16.67 -18.08
CA LEU A 201 -4.85 15.94 -17.12
C LEU A 201 -3.93 14.98 -17.89
N PRO A 202 -2.62 14.87 -17.54
CA PRO A 202 -1.66 14.11 -18.34
C PRO A 202 -1.90 12.61 -18.25
N GLN A 203 -1.83 11.93 -19.38
CA GLN A 203 -1.81 10.47 -19.45
C GLN A 203 -0.47 9.91 -19.00
N SER A 204 0.60 10.65 -19.25
CA SER A 204 1.97 10.48 -18.76
C SER A 204 2.72 11.81 -18.91
N PRO A 205 3.89 12.00 -18.29
CA PRO A 205 4.73 13.18 -18.50
C PRO A 205 5.55 13.15 -19.82
N GLN A 206 5.09 12.44 -20.84
CA GLN A 206 5.84 12.13 -22.06
C GLN A 206 6.40 13.37 -22.76
N LEU A 207 5.59 14.40 -22.95
CA LEU A 207 6.06 15.62 -23.61
C LEU A 207 7.16 16.32 -22.81
N PHE A 208 6.96 16.41 -21.49
CA PHE A 208 7.88 17.13 -20.60
C PHE A 208 9.21 16.41 -20.46
N LYS A 209 9.21 15.08 -20.32
CA LYS A 209 10.46 14.32 -20.20
C LYS A 209 11.31 14.38 -21.48
N GLN A 210 10.69 14.38 -22.68
CA GLN A 210 11.40 14.61 -23.93
C GLN A 210 12.01 16.02 -24.00
N LEU A 211 11.27 17.05 -23.55
CA LEU A 211 11.81 18.41 -23.46
C LEU A 211 12.99 18.50 -22.49
N LEU A 212 12.94 17.77 -21.37
CA LEU A 212 14.03 17.71 -20.40
C LEU A 212 15.29 17.07 -21.02
N MET A 213 15.14 15.99 -21.80
CA MET A 213 16.26 15.40 -22.54
C MET A 213 16.85 16.41 -23.55
N ALA A 214 16.00 17.07 -24.33
CA ALA A 214 16.44 18.12 -25.27
C ALA A 214 17.09 19.32 -24.56
N SER A 215 16.79 19.53 -23.28
CA SER A 215 17.37 20.58 -22.44
C SER A 215 18.66 20.14 -21.72
N GLY A 216 19.14 18.92 -21.95
CA GLY A 216 20.42 18.43 -21.43
C GLY A 216 20.38 17.86 -20.00
N TYR A 217 19.23 17.36 -19.54
CA TYR A 217 19.08 16.77 -18.20
C TYR A 217 19.43 15.27 -18.16
N ASP A 218 19.98 14.70 -19.16
CA ASP A 218 20.52 13.35 -19.35
C ASP A 218 19.75 12.19 -18.69
N ARG A 219 19.40 12.28 -17.40
CA ARG A 219 18.69 11.27 -16.63
C ARG A 219 17.59 11.91 -15.77
N TYR A 220 16.38 11.72 -16.18
CA TYR A 220 15.18 12.21 -15.49
C TYR A 220 14.40 11.04 -14.92
N PHE A 221 13.78 11.23 -13.74
CA PHE A 221 12.69 10.40 -13.30
C PHE A 221 11.64 11.22 -12.52
N GLN A 222 10.46 10.65 -12.39
CA GLN A 222 9.38 11.20 -11.57
C GLN A 222 8.46 10.08 -11.08
N ILE A 223 7.99 10.19 -9.85
CA ILE A 223 6.84 9.41 -9.38
C ILE A 223 5.58 10.17 -9.81
N ALA A 224 5.19 9.95 -11.06
CA ALA A 224 4.18 10.74 -11.75
C ALA A 224 2.75 10.29 -11.46
N ARG A 225 1.85 11.25 -11.26
CA ARG A 225 0.41 10.97 -11.27
C ARG A 225 -0.10 11.05 -12.70
N CYS A 226 -0.76 9.98 -13.16
CA CYS A 226 -1.25 9.82 -14.52
C CYS A 226 -2.76 9.57 -14.52
N PHE A 227 -3.43 10.01 -15.59
CA PHE A 227 -4.87 9.98 -15.72
C PHE A 227 -5.26 9.45 -17.11
N ARG A 228 -6.19 8.51 -17.19
CA ARG A 228 -6.72 7.99 -18.45
C ARG A 228 -8.21 7.74 -18.32
N ASP A 229 -9.00 8.35 -19.20
CA ASP A 229 -10.45 8.15 -19.26
C ASP A 229 -10.74 6.92 -20.12
N GLU A 230 -10.56 5.76 -19.53
CA GLU A 230 -10.75 4.44 -20.15
C GLU A 230 -11.66 3.58 -19.27
N ASP A 231 -12.20 2.50 -19.87
CA ASP A 231 -12.97 1.51 -19.14
C ASP A 231 -12.16 0.85 -18.04
N LEU A 232 -12.77 0.74 -16.86
CA LEU A 232 -12.13 0.12 -15.70
C LEU A 232 -11.96 -1.39 -15.92
N ARG A 233 -10.83 -1.90 -15.51
CA ARG A 233 -10.53 -3.34 -15.44
C ARG A 233 -10.03 -3.67 -14.03
N ALA A 234 -9.89 -4.96 -13.72
CA ALA A 234 -9.45 -5.40 -12.39
C ALA A 234 -8.12 -4.74 -11.94
N ASP A 235 -7.21 -4.49 -12.88
CA ASP A 235 -5.86 -3.95 -12.68
C ASP A 235 -5.68 -2.50 -13.18
N ARG A 236 -6.74 -1.86 -13.72
CA ARG A 236 -6.68 -0.52 -14.29
C ARG A 236 -7.59 0.45 -13.57
N GLN A 237 -7.01 1.58 -13.19
CA GLN A 237 -7.71 2.69 -12.57
C GLN A 237 -7.57 3.94 -13.45
N PRO A 238 -8.57 4.85 -13.44
CA PRO A 238 -8.52 6.08 -14.23
C PRO A 238 -7.45 7.05 -13.75
N GLU A 239 -7.03 6.91 -12.50
CA GLU A 239 -5.95 7.66 -11.86
C GLU A 239 -4.95 6.67 -11.24
N PHE A 240 -3.69 6.77 -11.62
CA PHE A 240 -2.64 5.85 -11.16
C PHE A 240 -1.28 6.55 -11.04
N THR A 241 -0.31 5.85 -10.46
CA THR A 241 1.04 6.36 -10.27
C THR A 241 2.02 5.57 -11.14
N GLN A 242 2.88 6.25 -11.86
CA GLN A 242 4.01 5.66 -12.60
C GLN A 242 5.33 6.05 -11.94
N ALA A 243 6.29 5.12 -11.93
CA ALA A 243 7.70 5.47 -11.87
C ALA A 243 8.14 5.72 -13.32
N ASP A 244 8.15 6.98 -13.71
CA ASP A 244 8.48 7.40 -15.08
C ASP A 244 9.94 7.84 -15.15
N MET A 245 10.63 7.46 -16.21
CA MET A 245 12.04 7.82 -16.41
C MET A 245 12.35 8.06 -17.89
N GLU A 246 13.39 8.86 -18.12
CA GLU A 246 13.93 9.11 -19.47
C GLU A 246 15.44 9.27 -19.37
N LEU A 247 16.16 8.73 -20.35
CA LEU A 247 17.61 8.76 -20.42
C LEU A 247 18.08 9.22 -21.80
N SER A 248 19.17 10.01 -21.82
CA SER A 248 19.88 10.40 -23.05
C SER A 248 21.12 9.54 -23.24
N PHE A 249 21.61 9.44 -24.49
CA PHE A 249 22.86 8.78 -24.86
C PHE A 249 22.96 7.30 -24.45
N VAL A 250 21.85 6.58 -24.55
CA VAL A 250 21.69 5.17 -24.16
C VAL A 250 21.03 4.38 -25.29
N ASP A 251 21.21 3.07 -25.29
CA ASP A 251 20.46 2.14 -26.12
C ASP A 251 19.42 1.32 -25.31
N ILE A 252 18.81 0.35 -25.96
CA ILE A 252 17.74 -0.46 -25.36
C ILE A 252 18.28 -1.27 -24.17
N ASP A 253 19.49 -1.80 -24.27
CA ASP A 253 20.07 -2.66 -23.23
C ASP A 253 20.40 -1.86 -21.96
N ASP A 254 20.85 -0.61 -22.09
CA ASP A 254 21.09 0.29 -20.96
C ASP A 254 19.80 0.57 -20.18
N VAL A 255 18.69 0.82 -20.89
CA VAL A 255 17.38 1.05 -20.26
C VAL A 255 16.90 -0.20 -19.52
N ILE A 256 17.05 -1.38 -20.15
CA ILE A 256 16.67 -2.65 -19.53
C ILE A 256 17.51 -2.92 -18.29
N ASP A 257 18.83 -2.73 -18.32
CA ASP A 257 19.73 -2.94 -17.19
C ASP A 257 19.34 -2.08 -15.97
N VAL A 258 19.10 -0.79 -16.19
CA VAL A 258 18.66 0.10 -15.11
C VAL A 258 17.36 -0.39 -14.48
N ASN A 259 16.38 -0.80 -15.29
CA ASN A 259 15.09 -1.30 -14.78
C ASN A 259 15.24 -2.64 -14.05
N GLU A 260 16.05 -3.57 -14.54
CA GLU A 260 16.31 -4.85 -13.87
C GLU A 260 16.96 -4.64 -12.49
N ARG A 261 17.96 -3.77 -12.42
CA ARG A 261 18.62 -3.43 -11.14
C ARG A 261 17.66 -2.70 -10.18
N LEU A 262 16.81 -1.81 -10.68
CA LEU A 262 15.76 -1.16 -9.89
C LEU A 262 14.80 -2.18 -9.28
N LEU A 263 14.27 -3.09 -10.11
CA LEU A 263 13.37 -4.14 -9.65
C LEU A 263 14.04 -5.04 -8.61
N LYS A 264 15.24 -5.53 -8.88
CA LYS A 264 16.01 -6.34 -7.94
C LYS A 264 16.18 -5.63 -6.59
N PHE A 265 16.61 -4.37 -6.61
CA PHE A 265 16.81 -3.57 -5.40
C PHE A 265 15.51 -3.38 -4.62
N VAL A 266 14.44 -2.94 -5.29
CA VAL A 266 13.17 -2.65 -4.63
C VAL A 266 12.54 -3.91 -4.03
N PHE A 267 12.52 -5.03 -4.73
CA PHE A 267 11.96 -6.28 -4.22
C PHE A 267 12.76 -6.81 -3.02
N LYS A 268 14.08 -6.77 -3.11
CA LYS A 268 14.95 -7.20 -2.02
C LYS A 268 14.74 -6.36 -0.76
N GLU A 269 14.81 -5.04 -0.90
CA GLU A 269 14.71 -4.13 0.23
C GLU A 269 13.28 -4.00 0.79
N ALA A 270 12.25 -4.08 -0.05
CA ALA A 270 10.87 -3.92 0.37
C ALA A 270 10.30 -5.18 1.04
N ILE A 271 10.53 -6.35 0.44
CA ILE A 271 9.87 -7.61 0.83
C ILE A 271 10.82 -8.81 0.96
N GLY A 272 12.14 -8.61 0.84
CA GLY A 272 13.15 -9.66 1.03
C GLY A 272 13.27 -10.66 -0.13
N VAL A 273 12.68 -10.37 -1.29
CA VAL A 273 12.72 -11.24 -2.48
C VAL A 273 13.90 -10.85 -3.36
N ASP A 274 14.82 -11.78 -3.58
CA ASP A 274 15.97 -11.58 -4.47
C ASP A 274 15.61 -11.95 -5.90
N VAL A 275 15.25 -10.95 -6.70
CA VAL A 275 14.94 -11.11 -8.12
C VAL A 275 16.23 -11.43 -8.88
N GLN A 276 16.23 -12.55 -9.61
CA GLN A 276 17.36 -12.94 -10.46
C GLN A 276 17.39 -12.08 -11.71
N ILE A 277 18.55 -11.53 -12.02
CA ILE A 277 18.80 -10.76 -13.25
C ILE A 277 19.99 -11.36 -14.00
N PRO A 278 20.05 -11.27 -15.35
CA PRO A 278 19.08 -10.62 -16.22
C PRO A 278 17.74 -11.35 -16.27
N LEU A 279 16.63 -10.61 -16.45
CA LEU A 279 15.31 -11.20 -16.66
C LEU A 279 15.25 -11.93 -18.00
N GLN A 280 14.42 -12.96 -18.10
CA GLN A 280 14.21 -13.67 -19.34
C GLN A 280 13.69 -12.72 -20.42
N ARG A 281 14.37 -12.67 -21.58
CA ARG A 281 13.92 -11.95 -22.76
C ARG A 281 13.18 -12.92 -23.68
N MET A 282 11.96 -12.57 -24.05
CA MET A 282 11.10 -13.39 -24.91
C MET A 282 10.58 -12.54 -26.06
N PRO A 283 10.82 -12.92 -27.31
CA PRO A 283 10.22 -12.27 -28.47
C PRO A 283 8.69 -12.35 -28.41
N TRP A 284 7.99 -11.35 -28.93
CA TRP A 284 6.54 -11.31 -28.95
C TRP A 284 5.93 -12.56 -29.61
N GLN A 285 6.48 -12.99 -30.73
CA GLN A 285 5.99 -14.18 -31.45
C GLN A 285 6.10 -15.44 -30.57
N GLU A 286 7.23 -15.62 -29.88
CA GLU A 286 7.41 -16.75 -28.96
C GLU A 286 6.38 -16.71 -27.80
N ALA A 287 6.11 -15.52 -27.24
CA ALA A 287 5.12 -15.37 -26.19
C ALA A 287 3.72 -15.74 -26.68
N MET A 288 3.35 -15.32 -27.88
CA MET A 288 2.06 -15.65 -28.47
C MET A 288 1.96 -17.15 -28.82
N ASP A 289 2.99 -17.75 -29.38
CA ASP A 289 2.99 -19.16 -29.79
C ASP A 289 2.93 -20.11 -28.58
N ARG A 290 3.66 -19.79 -27.52
CA ARG A 290 3.73 -20.64 -26.32
C ARG A 290 2.61 -20.37 -25.31
N PHE A 291 2.18 -19.13 -25.16
CA PHE A 291 1.28 -18.73 -24.05
C PHE A 291 -0.02 -18.04 -24.52
N GLY A 292 -0.12 -17.63 -25.78
CA GLY A 292 -1.28 -16.89 -26.31
C GLY A 292 -1.46 -15.50 -25.68
N SER A 293 -0.39 -14.93 -25.10
CA SER A 293 -0.43 -13.65 -24.40
C SER A 293 0.90 -12.92 -24.55
N ASP A 294 0.85 -11.60 -24.71
CA ASP A 294 2.02 -10.71 -24.69
C ASP A 294 2.59 -10.50 -23.28
N LYS A 295 1.95 -11.06 -22.26
CA LYS A 295 2.37 -11.00 -20.84
C LYS A 295 2.30 -12.39 -20.21
N PRO A 296 3.11 -13.32 -20.67
CA PRO A 296 3.06 -14.69 -20.18
C PRO A 296 3.52 -14.80 -18.72
N ASP A 297 2.81 -15.60 -17.94
CA ASP A 297 3.28 -16.01 -16.62
C ASP A 297 4.13 -17.28 -16.74
N THR A 298 5.44 -17.12 -16.75
CA THR A 298 6.38 -18.23 -16.92
C THR A 298 6.65 -19.05 -15.66
N ARG A 299 5.97 -18.71 -14.53
CA ARG A 299 6.04 -19.50 -13.29
C ARG A 299 5.27 -20.82 -13.39
N PHE A 300 4.34 -20.89 -14.33
CA PHE A 300 3.54 -22.06 -14.59
C PHE A 300 3.97 -22.69 -15.93
N GLY A 301 4.20 -24.00 -15.96
CA GLY A 301 4.53 -24.75 -17.16
C GLY A 301 3.33 -25.02 -18.07
N MET A 302 2.35 -24.13 -18.18
CA MET A 302 1.16 -24.26 -18.99
C MET A 302 1.33 -23.59 -20.34
N GLU A 303 2.04 -24.24 -21.22
CA GLU A 303 2.22 -23.78 -22.60
C GLU A 303 1.07 -24.30 -23.49
N LEU A 304 0.76 -23.55 -24.55
CA LEU A 304 -0.16 -23.98 -25.58
C LEU A 304 0.43 -25.18 -26.33
N VAL A 305 -0.38 -26.19 -26.53
CA VAL A 305 0.00 -27.41 -27.26
C VAL A 305 -0.91 -27.55 -28.47
N ASP A 306 -0.29 -27.73 -29.65
CA ASP A 306 -1.05 -28.06 -30.86
C ASP A 306 -1.62 -29.49 -30.76
N VAL A 307 -2.93 -29.58 -30.72
CA VAL A 307 -3.68 -30.86 -30.65
C VAL A 307 -4.31 -31.23 -32.00
N SER A 308 -3.99 -30.54 -33.10
CA SER A 308 -4.59 -30.71 -34.41
C SER A 308 -4.57 -32.16 -34.89
N GLU A 309 -3.42 -32.84 -34.77
CA GLU A 309 -3.31 -34.25 -35.15
C GLU A 309 -4.10 -35.19 -34.22
N THR A 310 -4.21 -34.85 -32.92
CA THR A 310 -4.95 -35.69 -31.96
C THR A 310 -6.46 -35.64 -32.20
N VAL A 311 -6.99 -34.49 -32.63
CA VAL A 311 -8.44 -34.33 -32.86
C VAL A 311 -8.86 -34.58 -34.30
N LYS A 312 -7.91 -34.89 -35.19
CA LYS A 312 -8.17 -35.20 -36.60
C LYS A 312 -9.04 -36.46 -36.70
N GLY A 313 -10.19 -36.29 -37.36
CA GLY A 313 -11.13 -37.38 -37.51
C GLY A 313 -12.03 -37.68 -36.30
N CYS A 314 -11.96 -36.90 -35.20
CA CYS A 314 -12.93 -37.02 -34.13
C CYS A 314 -14.33 -36.58 -34.63
N GLY A 315 -15.40 -37.16 -34.08
CA GLY A 315 -16.78 -36.86 -34.49
C GLY A 315 -17.31 -35.49 -34.03
N PHE A 316 -16.49 -34.67 -33.39
CA PHE A 316 -16.90 -33.37 -32.86
C PHE A 316 -16.65 -32.24 -33.85
N GLY A 317 -17.75 -31.77 -34.50
CA GLY A 317 -17.70 -30.82 -35.60
C GLY A 317 -16.98 -29.50 -35.31
N VAL A 318 -16.92 -29.06 -34.03
CA VAL A 318 -16.18 -27.86 -33.64
C VAL A 318 -14.68 -28.04 -33.87
N PHE A 319 -14.12 -29.19 -33.54
CA PHE A 319 -12.71 -29.46 -33.76
C PHE A 319 -12.39 -29.70 -35.24
N THR A 320 -13.19 -30.52 -35.91
CA THR A 320 -12.93 -30.87 -37.33
C THR A 320 -13.19 -29.71 -38.28
N GLY A 321 -14.10 -28.78 -37.93
CA GLY A 321 -14.41 -27.61 -38.74
C GLY A 321 -13.46 -26.41 -38.50
N CYS A 322 -12.69 -26.39 -37.39
CA CYS A 322 -11.86 -25.26 -37.00
C CYS A 322 -10.34 -25.49 -37.08
N LEU A 323 -9.89 -26.68 -37.48
CA LEU A 323 -8.45 -27.01 -37.54
C LEU A 323 -7.61 -26.11 -38.46
N LEU A 324 -8.24 -25.31 -39.34
CA LEU A 324 -7.58 -24.39 -40.26
C LEU A 324 -8.07 -22.94 -40.09
N TYR A 325 -8.92 -22.66 -39.12
CA TYR A 325 -9.49 -21.34 -38.94
C TYR A 325 -9.15 -20.78 -37.56
N THR A 326 -8.16 -19.93 -37.49
CA THR A 326 -7.94 -19.08 -36.35
C THR A 326 -8.98 -17.98 -36.34
N SER A 327 -10.09 -18.18 -35.62
CA SER A 327 -11.02 -17.09 -35.39
C SER A 327 -10.33 -16.05 -34.53
N PRO A 328 -10.25 -14.78 -34.94
CA PRO A 328 -9.75 -13.75 -34.06
C PRO A 328 -10.57 -13.71 -32.78
N SER A 329 -9.91 -13.55 -31.65
CA SER A 329 -10.58 -13.41 -30.35
C SER A 329 -11.63 -12.31 -30.43
N PRO A 330 -12.77 -12.40 -29.76
CA PRO A 330 -13.72 -11.29 -29.64
C PRO A 330 -13.08 -9.97 -29.19
N ARG A 331 -11.91 -10.02 -28.56
CA ARG A 331 -11.09 -8.84 -28.18
C ARG A 331 -10.39 -8.18 -29.38
N ASP A 332 -10.18 -8.91 -30.46
CA ASP A 332 -9.48 -8.40 -31.66
C ASP A 332 -10.47 -7.78 -32.67
N ARG A 333 -11.77 -7.74 -32.34
CA ARG A 333 -12.84 -7.12 -33.14
C ARG A 333 -13.21 -5.71 -32.66
N GLY A 334 -12.35 -5.08 -31.83
CA GLY A 334 -12.58 -3.74 -31.29
C GLY A 334 -12.37 -2.62 -32.31
#